data_f3117b0c5819d65b6e2c00eac74aa826
#
_entry.id   f3117b0c5819d65b6e2c00eac74aa826
#
_cell.length_a   1.000
_cell.length_b   1.000
_cell.length_c   1.000
_cell.angle_alpha   90.00
_cell.angle_beta   90.00
_cell.angle_gamma   90.00
#
_symmetry.space_group_name_H-M   'P 1'
#
loop_
_entity.id
_entity.type
_entity.pdbx_description
1 polymer ?
#
loop_
_entity_poly.entity_id
_entity_poly.type
_entity_poly.pdbx_seq_one_letter_code
_entity_poly.pdbx_strand_id
1 'polypeptide(L)'
;CMAVVSSTLAFISLQQDNVAWKLLHAQNAPIILSILDENLGKETGKRTVADLVSLVDADLEVLRERVPEIGPKRSARDYCEQWRRDGYLVRKPLADSRQETYELSAGALAAISFAKGLAKPHRAATKSRLNMILDQIAELSLATDCDIDRRRKVLLAEKQRIEDQLAE
;
A
#
# COMPACT_ATOMS: atom_id res chain seq x y z
N CYS A 1 -30.33 -1.60 -17.71
CA CYS A 1 -29.24 -1.59 -18.71
C CYS A 1 -28.29 -0.40 -18.59
N MET A 2 -28.74 0.78 -18.22
CA MET A 2 -27.85 1.96 -18.05
C MET A 2 -26.82 1.81 -16.95
N ALA A 3 -27.16 1.21 -15.83
CA ALA A 3 -26.25 1.01 -14.68
C ALA A 3 -25.04 0.12 -15.04
N VAL A 4 -25.25 -0.95 -15.83
CA VAL A 4 -24.16 -1.85 -16.26
C VAL A 4 -23.18 -1.11 -17.17
N VAL A 5 -23.66 -0.31 -18.11
CA VAL A 5 -22.81 0.48 -19.01
C VAL A 5 -21.96 1.46 -18.21
N SER A 6 -22.56 2.20 -17.29
CA SER A 6 -21.86 3.15 -16.44
C SER A 6 -20.78 2.47 -15.58
N SER A 7 -21.11 1.34 -14.96
CA SER A 7 -20.14 0.56 -14.19
C SER A 7 -19.01 0.01 -15.07
N THR A 8 -19.33 -0.46 -16.27
CA THR A 8 -18.32 -0.98 -17.20
C THR A 8 -17.33 0.12 -17.61
N LEU A 9 -17.83 1.29 -17.94
CA LEU A 9 -16.99 2.43 -18.31
C LEU A 9 -16.08 2.86 -17.14
N ALA A 10 -16.61 2.85 -15.91
CA ALA A 10 -15.83 3.14 -14.73
C ALA A 10 -14.69 2.11 -14.51
N PHE A 11 -14.95 0.82 -14.69
CA PHE A 11 -13.91 -0.21 -14.59
C PHE A 11 -12.90 -0.17 -15.74
N ILE A 12 -13.31 0.19 -16.94
CA ILE A 12 -12.38 0.42 -18.05
C ILE A 12 -11.44 1.57 -17.73
N SER A 13 -11.94 2.67 -17.19
CA SER A 13 -11.12 3.80 -16.75
C SER A 13 -10.12 3.39 -15.65
N LEU A 14 -10.57 2.63 -14.65
CA LEU A 14 -9.69 2.08 -13.62
C LEU A 14 -8.57 1.20 -14.21
N GLN A 15 -8.91 0.34 -15.16
CA GLN A 15 -7.93 -0.52 -15.83
C GLN A 15 -6.86 0.29 -16.59
N GLN A 16 -7.24 1.41 -17.16
CA GLN A 16 -6.34 2.26 -17.94
C GLN A 16 -5.46 3.16 -17.08
N ASP A 17 -6.02 3.73 -16.03
CA ASP A 17 -5.42 4.85 -15.28
C ASP A 17 -4.96 4.48 -13.88
N ASN A 18 -5.49 3.41 -13.29
CA ASN A 18 -5.19 3.06 -11.91
C ASN A 18 -3.88 2.26 -11.79
N VAL A 19 -2.92 2.82 -11.06
CA VAL A 19 -1.59 2.22 -10.85
C VAL A 19 -1.66 0.88 -10.12
N ALA A 20 -2.52 0.75 -9.11
CA ALA A 20 -2.69 -0.51 -8.38
C ALA A 20 -3.22 -1.62 -9.27
N TRP A 21 -4.19 -1.31 -10.13
CA TRP A 21 -4.71 -2.26 -11.12
C TRP A 21 -3.62 -2.70 -12.09
N LYS A 22 -2.85 -1.75 -12.65
CA LYS A 22 -1.73 -2.04 -13.56
C LYS A 22 -0.69 -2.94 -12.91
N LEU A 23 -0.31 -2.64 -11.67
CA LEU A 23 0.69 -3.43 -10.93
C LEU A 23 0.22 -4.86 -10.69
N LEU A 24 -1.03 -5.06 -10.25
CA LEU A 24 -1.60 -6.38 -10.01
C LEU A 24 -1.77 -7.20 -11.31
N HIS A 25 -1.92 -6.54 -12.44
CA HIS A 25 -2.01 -7.16 -13.77
C HIS A 25 -0.66 -7.32 -14.48
N ALA A 26 0.42 -6.80 -13.94
CA ALA A 26 1.75 -6.93 -14.53
C ALA A 26 2.19 -8.39 -14.58
N GLN A 27 2.83 -8.80 -15.66
CA GLN A 27 3.32 -10.17 -15.84
C GLN A 27 4.26 -10.60 -14.70
N ASN A 28 5.06 -9.65 -14.20
CA ASN A 28 6.00 -9.87 -13.11
C ASN A 28 5.49 -9.34 -11.76
N ALA A 29 4.18 -9.21 -11.59
CA ALA A 29 3.58 -8.66 -10.38
C ALA A 29 4.11 -9.30 -9.08
N PRO A 30 4.22 -10.63 -8.95
CA PRO A 30 4.74 -11.25 -7.72
C PRO A 30 6.16 -10.78 -7.36
N ILE A 31 7.02 -10.63 -8.34
CA ILE A 31 8.41 -10.18 -8.15
C ILE A 31 8.43 -8.71 -7.74
N ILE A 32 7.70 -7.87 -8.46
CA ILE A 32 7.62 -6.43 -8.19
C ILE A 32 7.06 -6.19 -6.80
N LEU A 33 5.94 -6.83 -6.46
CA LEU A 33 5.29 -6.68 -5.15
C LEU A 33 6.20 -7.10 -4.00
N SER A 34 6.89 -8.24 -4.13
CA SER A 34 7.77 -8.75 -3.09
C SER A 34 9.00 -7.86 -2.87
N ILE A 35 9.66 -7.44 -3.93
CA ILE A 35 10.85 -6.56 -3.85
C ILE A 35 10.46 -5.19 -3.29
N LEU A 36 9.38 -4.60 -3.77
CA LEU A 36 8.94 -3.28 -3.29
C LEU A 36 8.46 -3.32 -1.84
N ASP A 37 7.73 -4.35 -1.44
CA ASP A 37 7.28 -4.50 -0.05
C ASP A 37 8.44 -4.70 0.91
N GLU A 38 9.41 -5.56 0.57
CA GLU A 38 10.55 -5.83 1.42
C GLU A 38 11.45 -4.60 1.61
N ASN A 39 11.69 -3.85 0.55
CA ASN A 39 12.62 -2.73 0.56
C ASN A 39 12.01 -1.38 0.97
N LEU A 40 10.75 -1.15 0.68
CA LEU A 40 10.06 0.14 0.88
C LEU A 40 8.76 0.04 1.68
N GLY A 41 8.26 -1.16 1.94
CA GLY A 41 7.00 -1.37 2.69
C GLY A 41 7.13 -1.22 4.21
N LYS A 42 8.36 -1.12 4.73
CA LYS A 42 8.65 -0.99 6.17
C LYS A 42 8.70 0.47 6.61
N GLU A 43 8.81 0.69 7.91
CA GLU A 43 8.63 1.98 8.61
C GLU A 43 9.30 3.21 8.00
N THR A 44 10.46 3.08 7.37
CA THR A 44 11.13 4.23 6.76
C THR A 44 10.54 4.65 5.42
N GLY A 45 9.96 3.73 4.65
CA GLY A 45 9.28 3.98 3.38
C GLY A 45 10.10 4.69 2.30
N LYS A 46 11.35 5.06 2.59
CA LYS A 46 12.24 5.83 1.74
C LYS A 46 13.60 5.17 1.65
N ARG A 47 14.19 5.20 0.44
CA ARG A 47 15.57 4.77 0.19
C ARG A 47 16.21 5.72 -0.79
N THR A 48 17.51 5.95 -0.66
CA THR A 48 18.23 6.66 -1.72
C THR A 48 18.20 5.84 -3.01
N VAL A 49 18.29 6.49 -4.14
CA VAL A 49 18.30 5.79 -5.45
C VAL A 49 19.39 4.74 -5.50
N ALA A 50 20.60 5.07 -5.01
CA ALA A 50 21.74 4.15 -5.00
C ALA A 50 21.49 2.93 -4.10
N ASP A 51 20.97 3.14 -2.89
CA ASP A 51 20.67 2.06 -1.95
C ASP A 51 19.59 1.13 -2.49
N LEU A 52 18.50 1.69 -3.03
CA LEU A 52 17.43 0.88 -3.59
C LEU A 52 17.93 0.03 -4.77
N VAL A 53 18.69 0.61 -5.69
CA VAL A 53 19.25 -0.12 -6.83
C VAL A 53 20.13 -1.27 -6.36
N SER A 54 20.97 -1.05 -5.34
CA SER A 54 21.84 -2.09 -4.77
C SER A 54 21.04 -3.22 -4.11
N LEU A 55 20.00 -2.90 -3.36
CA LEU A 55 19.13 -3.89 -2.73
C LEU A 55 18.34 -4.69 -3.76
N VAL A 56 17.78 -4.03 -4.77
CA VAL A 56 17.06 -4.69 -5.87
C VAL A 56 17.98 -5.62 -6.65
N ASP A 57 19.24 -5.24 -6.86
CA ASP A 57 20.21 -6.07 -7.53
C ASP A 57 20.48 -7.37 -6.76
N ALA A 58 20.69 -7.26 -5.46
CA ALA A 58 20.87 -8.42 -4.58
C ALA A 58 19.63 -9.33 -4.56
N ASP A 59 18.43 -8.75 -4.46
CA ASP A 59 17.17 -9.50 -4.48
C ASP A 59 16.96 -10.22 -5.82
N LEU A 60 17.28 -9.56 -6.93
CA LEU A 60 17.17 -10.17 -8.27
C LEU A 60 18.15 -11.33 -8.46
N GLU A 61 19.35 -11.25 -7.91
CA GLU A 61 20.32 -12.38 -7.95
C GLU A 61 19.76 -13.59 -7.22
N VAL A 62 19.28 -13.42 -5.99
CA VAL A 62 18.68 -14.50 -5.20
C VAL A 62 17.44 -15.09 -5.90
N LEU A 63 16.60 -14.25 -6.47
CA LEU A 63 15.41 -14.69 -7.17
C LEU A 63 15.76 -15.47 -8.46
N ARG A 64 16.77 -15.05 -9.21
CA ARG A 64 17.23 -15.77 -10.43
C ARG A 64 17.73 -17.17 -10.14
N GLU A 65 18.33 -17.38 -8.96
CA GLU A 65 18.78 -18.70 -8.56
C GLU A 65 17.62 -19.65 -8.18
N ARG A 66 16.54 -19.09 -7.64
CA ARG A 66 15.45 -19.87 -7.05
C ARG A 66 14.17 -19.91 -7.88
N VAL A 67 13.98 -18.93 -8.75
CA VAL A 67 12.78 -18.78 -9.58
C VAL A 67 13.21 -18.70 -11.05
N PRO A 68 13.22 -19.83 -11.78
CA PRO A 68 13.73 -19.90 -13.16
C PRO A 68 12.96 -19.02 -14.16
N GLU A 69 11.74 -18.64 -13.83
CA GLU A 69 10.83 -17.89 -14.70
C GLU A 69 11.02 -16.37 -14.64
N ILE A 70 12.01 -15.89 -13.89
CA ILE A 70 12.35 -14.47 -13.90
C ILE A 70 12.91 -14.13 -15.27
N GLY A 71 12.15 -13.35 -16.02
CA GLY A 71 12.41 -12.91 -17.37
C GLY A 71 13.81 -12.31 -17.60
N PRO A 72 14.04 -11.66 -18.74
CA PRO A 72 15.37 -11.34 -19.24
C PRO A 72 16.23 -10.59 -18.21
N LYS A 73 17.53 -10.86 -18.23
CA LYS A 73 18.53 -10.19 -17.39
C LYS A 73 18.57 -8.68 -17.70
N ARG A 74 17.75 -7.93 -16.97
CA ARG A 74 17.81 -6.47 -16.96
C ARG A 74 18.54 -6.02 -15.69
N SER A 75 19.20 -4.87 -15.75
CA SER A 75 19.86 -4.30 -14.58
C SER A 75 18.83 -3.84 -13.53
N ALA A 76 19.23 -3.86 -12.27
CA ALA A 76 18.38 -3.33 -11.19
C ALA A 76 17.99 -1.86 -11.42
N ARG A 77 18.90 -1.08 -12.01
CA ARG A 77 18.63 0.32 -12.38
C ARG A 77 17.52 0.42 -13.41
N ASP A 78 17.54 -0.42 -14.44
CA ASP A 78 16.50 -0.44 -15.47
C ASP A 78 15.14 -0.83 -14.90
N TYR A 79 15.09 -1.78 -13.97
CA TYR A 79 13.88 -2.13 -13.25
C TYR A 79 13.34 -0.95 -12.42
N CYS A 80 14.17 -0.29 -11.62
CA CYS A 80 13.76 0.86 -10.83
C CYS A 80 13.24 2.02 -11.71
N GLU A 81 13.90 2.32 -12.82
CA GLU A 81 13.46 3.34 -13.77
C GLU A 81 12.14 2.95 -14.46
N GLN A 82 11.96 1.67 -14.80
CA GLN A 82 10.70 1.18 -15.36
C GLN A 82 9.57 1.31 -14.33
N TRP A 83 9.80 0.91 -13.09
CA TRP A 83 8.81 1.02 -12.02
C TRP A 83 8.44 2.48 -11.72
N ARG A 84 9.38 3.38 -11.84
CA ARG A 84 9.11 4.83 -11.75
C ARG A 84 8.22 5.31 -12.90
N ARG A 85 8.51 4.90 -14.14
CA ARG A 85 7.69 5.25 -15.32
C ARG A 85 6.29 4.67 -15.23
N ASP A 86 6.15 3.47 -14.69
CA ASP A 86 4.87 2.81 -14.50
C ASP A 86 4.06 3.39 -13.35
N GLY A 87 4.65 4.29 -12.57
CA GLY A 87 4.00 4.95 -11.44
C GLY A 87 4.01 4.15 -10.14
N TYR A 88 4.85 3.11 -10.03
CA TYR A 88 4.99 2.34 -8.80
C TYR A 88 5.93 3.02 -7.80
N LEU A 89 6.94 3.71 -8.29
CA LEU A 89 7.90 4.48 -7.50
C LEU A 89 7.74 5.98 -7.78
N VAL A 90 7.89 6.76 -6.72
CA VAL A 90 7.99 8.22 -6.77
C VAL A 90 9.40 8.62 -6.40
N ARG A 91 10.02 9.44 -7.24
CA ARG A 91 11.34 9.99 -7.02
C ARG A 91 11.23 11.39 -6.42
N LYS A 92 11.89 11.61 -5.30
CA LYS A 92 11.88 12.90 -4.60
C LYS A 92 13.30 13.33 -4.26
N PRO A 93 13.60 14.64 -4.30
CA PRO A 93 14.87 15.15 -3.80
C PRO A 93 14.94 14.96 -2.28
N LEU A 94 16.11 14.57 -1.78
CA LEU A 94 16.38 14.55 -0.35
C LEU A 94 16.70 15.97 0.12
N ALA A 95 16.04 16.43 1.19
CA ALA A 95 16.30 17.73 1.78
C ALA A 95 17.81 17.86 2.14
N ASP A 96 18.39 19.01 1.86
CA ASP A 96 19.80 19.37 2.13
C ASP A 96 20.87 18.51 1.43
N SER A 97 20.51 17.76 0.40
CA SER A 97 21.41 16.87 -0.32
C SER A 97 21.13 16.92 -1.83
N ARG A 98 22.19 16.67 -2.63
CA ARG A 98 22.02 16.42 -4.08
C ARG A 98 21.49 15.03 -4.40
N GLN A 99 21.20 14.24 -3.39
CA GLN A 99 20.70 12.88 -3.54
C GLN A 99 19.18 12.86 -3.73
N GLU A 100 18.71 11.87 -4.41
CA GLU A 100 17.29 11.61 -4.61
C GLU A 100 16.90 10.31 -3.95
N THR A 101 15.65 10.23 -3.52
CA THR A 101 15.06 9.07 -2.87
C THR A 101 13.94 8.50 -3.69
N TYR A 102 13.71 7.21 -3.55
CA TYR A 102 12.52 6.52 -4.01
C TYR A 102 11.57 6.21 -2.85
N GLU A 103 10.30 6.40 -3.09
CA GLU A 103 9.18 6.02 -2.22
C GLU A 103 8.16 5.22 -3.03
N LEU A 104 7.35 4.41 -2.36
CA LEU A 104 6.19 3.80 -3.00
C LEU A 104 5.13 4.85 -3.32
N SER A 105 4.53 4.76 -4.50
CA SER A 105 3.32 5.52 -4.81
C SER A 105 2.12 4.99 -4.00
N ALA A 106 1.08 5.82 -3.86
CA ALA A 106 -0.17 5.40 -3.21
C ALA A 106 -0.79 4.16 -3.89
N GLY A 107 -0.72 4.10 -5.22
CA GLY A 107 -1.20 2.95 -6.00
C GLY A 107 -0.40 1.68 -5.73
N ALA A 108 0.93 1.76 -5.63
CA ALA A 108 1.77 0.62 -5.30
C ALA A 108 1.51 0.12 -3.86
N LEU A 109 1.36 1.02 -2.89
CA LEU A 109 0.98 0.68 -1.53
C LEU A 109 -0.38 -0.03 -1.47
N ALA A 110 -1.37 0.47 -2.21
CA ALA A 110 -2.69 -0.16 -2.29
C ALA A 110 -2.63 -1.57 -2.89
N ALA A 111 -1.86 -1.78 -3.96
CA ALA A 111 -1.66 -3.07 -4.58
C ALA A 111 -0.98 -4.07 -3.64
N ILE A 112 0.07 -3.66 -2.93
CA ILE A 112 0.77 -4.48 -1.95
C ILE A 112 -0.17 -4.88 -0.80
N SER A 113 -0.91 -3.93 -0.24
CA SER A 113 -1.87 -4.17 0.83
C SER A 113 -2.98 -5.13 0.41
N PHE A 114 -3.50 -4.98 -0.80
CA PHE A 114 -4.50 -5.88 -1.35
C PHE A 114 -3.95 -7.30 -1.53
N ALA A 115 -2.78 -7.46 -2.12
CA ALA A 115 -2.14 -8.76 -2.31
C ALA A 115 -1.84 -9.45 -0.98
N LYS A 116 -1.36 -8.73 0.02
CA LYS A 116 -1.16 -9.24 1.39
C LYS A 116 -2.47 -9.68 2.05
N GLY A 117 -3.54 -8.93 1.80
CA GLY A 117 -4.88 -9.29 2.26
C GLY A 117 -5.37 -10.60 1.68
N LEU A 118 -5.12 -10.85 0.39
CA LEU A 118 -5.46 -12.11 -0.29
C LEU A 118 -4.65 -13.30 0.24
N ALA A 119 -3.39 -13.08 0.62
CA ALA A 119 -2.53 -14.13 1.14
C ALA A 119 -2.91 -14.61 2.55
N LYS A 120 -3.70 -13.82 3.29
CA LYS A 120 -4.21 -14.25 4.60
C LYS A 120 -5.29 -15.31 4.43
N PRO A 121 -5.25 -16.44 5.20
CA PRO A 121 -6.25 -17.47 5.10
C PRO A 121 -7.62 -16.90 5.48
N HIS A 122 -8.56 -16.92 4.55
CA HIS A 122 -9.94 -16.49 4.77
C HIS A 122 -10.68 -17.51 5.63
N ARG A 123 -10.95 -17.18 6.87
CA ARG A 123 -11.91 -17.91 7.68
C ARG A 123 -13.32 -17.40 7.33
N ALA A 124 -14.03 -18.17 6.50
CA ALA A 124 -15.44 -17.99 6.11
C ALA A 124 -15.82 -16.60 5.52
N ALA A 125 -16.59 -16.60 4.43
CA ALA A 125 -17.02 -15.41 3.68
C ALA A 125 -17.73 -14.33 4.53
N THR A 126 -18.38 -14.73 5.63
CA THR A 126 -19.08 -13.83 6.57
C THR A 126 -18.11 -12.96 7.37
N LYS A 127 -16.96 -13.52 7.77
CA LYS A 127 -15.94 -12.79 8.52
C LYS A 127 -15.17 -11.81 7.64
N SER A 128 -14.99 -12.15 6.37
CA SER A 128 -14.37 -11.28 5.37
C SER A 128 -15.23 -10.04 5.08
N ARG A 129 -16.54 -10.22 5.01
CA ARG A 129 -17.48 -9.11 4.79
C ARG A 129 -17.55 -8.19 6.01
N LEU A 130 -17.49 -8.75 7.21
CA LEU A 130 -17.43 -7.98 8.45
C LEU A 130 -16.12 -7.20 8.57
N ASN A 131 -14.99 -7.80 8.23
CA ASN A 131 -13.69 -7.12 8.25
C ASN A 131 -13.62 -6.01 7.20
N MET A 132 -14.18 -6.20 6.01
CA MET A 132 -14.24 -5.17 4.97
C MET A 132 -15.09 -3.97 5.44
N ILE A 133 -16.20 -4.23 6.14
CA ILE A 133 -17.04 -3.17 6.73
C ILE A 133 -16.29 -2.47 7.87
N LEU A 134 -15.58 -3.19 8.71
CA LEU A 134 -14.77 -2.63 9.80
C LEU A 134 -13.60 -1.78 9.27
N ASP A 135 -12.95 -2.21 8.20
CA ASP A 135 -11.88 -1.44 7.53
C ASP A 135 -12.44 -0.17 6.89
N GLN A 136 -13.62 -0.22 6.26
CA GLN A 136 -14.32 0.97 5.76
C GLN A 136 -14.73 1.92 6.87
N ILE A 137 -15.18 1.41 8.00
CA ILE A 137 -15.50 2.22 9.19
C ILE A 137 -14.23 2.83 9.78
N ALA A 138 -13.13 2.11 9.82
CA ALA A 138 -11.83 2.62 10.28
C ALA A 138 -11.28 3.73 9.37
N GLU A 139 -11.41 3.60 8.05
CA GLU A 139 -11.05 4.65 7.09
C GLU A 139 -11.94 5.90 7.25
N LEU A 140 -13.23 5.71 7.43
CA LEU A 140 -14.16 6.81 7.71
C LEU A 140 -13.89 7.45 9.08
N SER A 141 -13.45 6.67 10.06
CA SER A 141 -13.06 7.13 11.39
C SER A 141 -11.78 7.96 11.36
N LEU A 142 -10.79 7.58 10.56
CA LEU A 142 -9.56 8.37 10.35
C LEU A 142 -9.83 9.73 9.70
N ALA A 143 -10.86 9.80 8.83
CA ALA A 143 -11.31 11.05 8.23
C ALA A 143 -12.10 11.95 9.23
N THR A 144 -12.59 11.37 10.34
CA THR A 144 -13.43 12.05 11.36
C THR A 144 -12.72 12.19 12.72
N ASP A 145 -11.45 11.84 12.81
CA ASP A 145 -10.70 11.67 14.07
C ASP A 145 -10.57 12.95 14.94
N CYS A 146 -10.77 14.12 14.38
CA CYS A 146 -10.86 15.35 15.18
C CYS A 146 -12.08 15.40 16.11
N ASP A 147 -13.15 14.69 15.81
CA ASP A 147 -14.40 14.75 16.57
C ASP A 147 -14.52 13.62 17.61
N ILE A 148 -13.94 12.47 17.34
CA ILE A 148 -14.00 11.29 18.21
C ILE A 148 -13.10 11.45 19.44
N ASP A 149 -11.89 11.98 19.29
CA ASP A 149 -11.00 12.27 20.42
C ASP A 149 -11.58 13.35 21.34
N ARG A 150 -12.25 14.32 20.76
CA ARG A 150 -12.96 15.35 21.53
C ARG A 150 -14.15 14.76 22.31
N ARG A 151 -14.92 13.89 21.68
CA ARG A 151 -16.05 13.19 22.27
C ARG A 151 -15.62 12.19 23.33
N ARG A 152 -14.53 11.48 23.11
CA ARG A 152 -13.92 10.56 24.08
C ARG A 152 -13.43 11.29 25.34
N LYS A 153 -12.77 12.44 25.18
CA LYS A 153 -12.35 13.28 26.30
C LYS A 153 -13.53 13.79 27.14
N VAL A 154 -14.61 14.22 26.47
CA VAL A 154 -15.83 14.67 27.16
C VAL A 154 -16.49 13.52 27.92
N LEU A 155 -16.60 12.32 27.33
CA LEU A 155 -17.18 11.15 27.97
C LEU A 155 -16.33 10.64 29.16
N LEU A 156 -15.03 10.70 29.05
CA LEU A 156 -14.11 10.34 30.15
C LEU A 156 -14.22 11.33 31.33
N ALA A 157 -14.34 12.62 31.03
CA ALA A 157 -14.55 13.65 32.05
C ALA A 157 -15.93 13.51 32.74
N GLU A 158 -16.95 13.18 31.99
CA GLU A 158 -18.30 12.95 32.53
C GLU A 158 -18.35 11.68 33.40
N LYS A 159 -17.68 10.60 32.95
CA LYS A 159 -17.53 9.37 33.75
C LYS A 159 -16.86 9.66 35.08
N GLN A 160 -15.75 10.40 35.07
CA GLN A 160 -15.02 10.75 36.30
C GLN A 160 -15.87 11.57 37.25
N ARG A 161 -16.64 12.51 36.73
CA ARG A 161 -17.57 13.34 37.51
C ARG A 161 -18.66 12.52 38.19
N ILE A 162 -19.21 11.52 37.50
CA ILE A 162 -20.22 10.61 38.04
C ILE A 162 -19.61 9.69 39.12
N GLU A 163 -18.39 9.18 38.88
CA GLU A 163 -17.67 8.37 39.88
C GLU A 163 -17.36 9.17 41.16
N ASP A 164 -16.98 10.43 41.04
CA ASP A 164 -16.72 11.31 42.16
C ASP A 164 -18.02 11.63 42.94
N GLN A 165 -19.17 11.76 42.25
CA GLN A 165 -20.47 11.95 42.87
C GLN A 165 -21.04 10.72 43.59
N LEU A 166 -20.58 9.52 43.18
CA LEU A 166 -20.98 8.26 43.86
C LEU A 166 -20.10 7.92 45.04
N ALA A 167 -18.97 8.61 45.20
CA ALA A 167 -18.02 8.41 46.31
C ALA A 167 -18.28 9.34 47.52
N GLU A 168 -19.20 10.31 47.41
CA GLU A 168 -19.72 11.16 48.53
C GLU A 168 -20.95 10.49 49.18
#